data_88242debc50ff3a58c5f88039f7bba24
#
_entry.id   88242debc50ff3a58c5f88039f7bba24
#
_cell.length_a   1.000
_cell.length_b   1.000
_cell.length_c   1.000
_cell.angle_alpha   90.00
_cell.angle_beta   90.00
_cell.angle_gamma   90.00
#
_symmetry.space_group_name_H-M   'P 1'
#
loop_
_entity.id
_entity.type
_entity.pdbx_description
1 polymer ?
#
loop_
_entity_poly.entity_id
_entity_poly.type
_entity_poly.pdbx_seq_one_letter_code
_entity_poly.pdbx_strand_id
1 'polypeptide(L)'
;MVEQTIQRVLDFFDLKASIVTKPFKHYADVPVKHNGIYILSEATRVIYVGKGQIKNRQAKHWQKAHNELKAGTIDTDGWRWLRENVEITPKDWTLNYIILHKQTERSAVEGALIHLLQPLANDETFKDNERTLKG
;
A
#
# COMPACT_ATOMS: atom_id res chain seq x y z
N MET A 1 -14.52 -1.17 4.04
CA MET A 1 -13.82 -2.47 3.89
C MET A 1 -12.38 -2.38 4.39
N VAL A 2 -11.52 -1.60 3.72
CA VAL A 2 -10.11 -1.46 4.14
C VAL A 2 -10.03 -0.80 5.52
N GLU A 3 -10.78 0.26 5.74
CA GLU A 3 -10.80 0.97 7.03
C GLU A 3 -11.21 0.06 8.19
N GLN A 4 -12.19 -0.81 7.98
CA GLN A 4 -12.61 -1.77 9.01
C GLN A 4 -11.50 -2.76 9.34
N THR A 5 -10.76 -3.21 8.35
CA THR A 5 -9.62 -4.12 8.56
C THR A 5 -8.49 -3.41 9.30
N ILE A 6 -8.20 -2.16 8.94
CA ILE A 6 -7.22 -1.35 9.67
C ILE A 6 -7.63 -1.21 11.14
N GLN A 7 -8.89 -0.88 11.39
CA GLN A 7 -9.39 -0.71 12.76
C GLN A 7 -9.28 -1.99 13.58
N ARG A 8 -9.60 -3.14 12.98
CA ARG A 8 -9.43 -4.45 13.65
C ARG A 8 -7.99 -4.70 14.06
N VAL A 9 -7.04 -4.38 13.18
CA VAL A 9 -5.61 -4.58 13.48
C VAL A 9 -5.16 -3.64 14.59
N LEU A 10 -5.57 -2.37 14.53
CA LEU A 10 -5.26 -1.41 15.59
C LEU A 10 -5.83 -1.86 16.94
N ASP A 11 -7.07 -2.32 16.96
CA ASP A 11 -7.71 -2.82 18.19
C ASP A 11 -6.99 -4.05 18.74
N PHE A 12 -6.59 -4.96 17.87
CA PHE A 12 -5.86 -6.16 18.27
C PHE A 12 -4.54 -5.82 18.99
N PHE A 13 -3.82 -4.83 18.51
CA PHE A 13 -2.55 -4.38 19.10
C PHE A 13 -2.74 -3.30 20.18
N ASP A 14 -3.98 -2.93 20.49
CA ASP A 14 -4.30 -1.85 21.45
C ASP A 14 -3.63 -0.53 21.05
N LEU A 15 -3.67 -0.22 19.76
CA LEU A 15 -3.11 1.02 19.22
C LEU A 15 -4.23 1.99 18.85
N LYS A 16 -3.98 3.28 19.09
CA LYS A 16 -4.90 4.36 18.74
C LYS A 16 -4.27 5.23 17.66
N ALA A 17 -4.92 5.28 16.51
CA ALA A 17 -4.50 6.12 15.39
C ALA A 17 -5.73 6.49 14.58
N SER A 18 -5.72 7.69 14.00
CA SER A 18 -6.78 8.12 13.12
C SER A 18 -6.54 7.56 11.72
N ILE A 19 -7.57 6.96 11.12
CA ILE A 19 -7.50 6.46 9.75
C ILE A 19 -7.90 7.59 8.81
N VAL A 20 -7.00 7.93 7.88
CA VAL A 20 -7.27 8.93 6.85
C VAL A 20 -7.52 8.22 5.53
N THR A 21 -8.58 8.60 4.85
CA THR A 21 -8.96 8.08 3.55
C THR A 21 -9.05 9.23 2.57
N LYS A 22 -8.39 9.12 1.43
CA LYS A 22 -8.44 10.15 0.40
C LYS A 22 -8.21 9.56 -0.99
N PRO A 23 -8.71 10.22 -2.05
CA PRO A 23 -8.36 9.85 -3.41
C PRO A 23 -6.87 9.97 -3.65
N PHE A 24 -6.29 9.05 -4.39
CA PHE A 24 -4.87 9.07 -4.74
C PHE A 24 -4.72 9.37 -6.24
N LYS A 25 -4.95 10.62 -6.61
CA LYS A 25 -4.85 11.06 -8.01
C LYS A 25 -3.42 11.38 -8.43
N HIS A 26 -2.61 11.86 -7.47
CA HIS A 26 -1.19 12.14 -7.68
C HIS A 26 -0.48 12.18 -6.33
N TYR A 27 0.76 11.72 -6.29
CA TYR A 27 1.53 11.68 -5.05
C TYR A 27 1.78 13.07 -4.45
N ALA A 28 1.81 14.13 -5.28
CA ALA A 28 1.99 15.50 -4.79
C ALA A 28 0.85 15.97 -3.89
N ASP A 29 -0.32 15.32 -4.00
CA ASP A 29 -1.48 15.64 -3.17
C ASP A 29 -1.37 15.06 -1.75
N VAL A 30 -0.31 14.31 -1.46
CA VAL A 30 -0.11 13.70 -0.15
C VAL A 30 0.87 14.55 0.67
N PRO A 31 0.38 15.39 1.61
CA PRO A 31 1.25 16.32 2.34
C PRO A 31 1.98 15.70 3.53
N VAL A 32 1.66 14.47 3.89
CA VAL A 32 2.08 13.87 5.16
C VAL A 32 3.52 13.40 5.11
N LYS A 33 4.39 14.04 5.90
CA LYS A 33 5.82 13.72 6.01
C LYS A 33 6.14 12.84 7.22
N HIS A 34 5.13 12.33 7.92
CA HIS A 34 5.32 11.44 9.07
C HIS A 34 5.43 9.98 8.62
N ASN A 35 6.05 9.17 9.48
CA ASN A 35 6.09 7.73 9.29
C ASN A 35 4.77 7.09 9.68
N GLY A 36 4.37 6.10 8.92
CA GLY A 36 3.13 5.38 9.18
C GLY A 36 2.96 4.16 8.30
N ILE A 37 1.73 3.73 8.23
CA ILE A 37 1.27 2.63 7.35
C ILE A 37 0.36 3.24 6.30
N TYR A 38 0.46 2.73 5.08
CA TYR A 38 -0.42 3.16 3.99
C TYR A 38 -0.89 1.96 3.18
N ILE A 39 -2.08 2.12 2.60
CA ILE A 39 -2.70 1.10 1.76
C ILE A 39 -3.19 1.79 0.49
N LEU A 40 -2.81 1.24 -0.66
CA LEU A 40 -3.30 1.66 -1.96
C LEU A 40 -4.32 0.63 -2.45
N SER A 41 -5.48 1.09 -2.86
CA SER A 41 -6.54 0.21 -3.36
C SER A 41 -7.22 0.80 -4.57
N GLU A 42 -7.76 -0.07 -5.43
CA GLU A 42 -8.56 0.28 -6.59
C GLU A 42 -9.89 -0.45 -6.46
N ALA A 43 -10.96 0.29 -6.23
CA ALA A 43 -12.27 -0.28 -5.90
C ALA A 43 -12.14 -1.24 -4.72
N THR A 44 -12.44 -2.54 -4.91
CA THR A 44 -12.35 -3.55 -3.87
C THR A 44 -10.99 -4.27 -3.82
N ARG A 45 -10.09 -3.97 -4.77
CA ARG A 45 -8.77 -4.63 -4.83
C ARG A 45 -7.74 -3.85 -4.04
N VAL A 46 -7.05 -4.52 -3.13
CA VAL A 46 -5.91 -3.92 -2.45
C VAL A 46 -4.66 -4.13 -3.30
N ILE A 47 -4.01 -3.03 -3.67
CA ILE A 47 -2.85 -3.04 -4.56
C ILE A 47 -1.56 -3.19 -3.76
N TYR A 48 -1.38 -2.39 -2.71
CA TYR A 48 -0.13 -2.39 -1.95
C TYR A 48 -0.36 -1.95 -0.51
N VAL A 49 0.35 -2.58 0.42
CA VAL A 49 0.42 -2.19 1.82
C VAL A 49 1.89 -1.93 2.15
N GLY A 50 2.18 -0.79 2.76
CA GLY A 50 3.55 -0.45 3.08
C GLY A 50 3.70 0.39 4.34
N LYS A 51 4.96 0.63 4.69
CA LYS A 51 5.34 1.47 5.84
C LYS A 51 6.47 2.41 5.45
N GLY A 52 6.60 3.50 6.19
CA GLY A 52 7.66 4.48 6.01
C GLY A 52 7.11 5.90 6.01
N GLN A 53 7.90 6.85 5.53
CA GLN A 53 7.44 8.22 5.37
C GLN A 53 6.40 8.28 4.27
N ILE A 54 5.17 8.64 4.64
CA ILE A 54 3.99 8.49 3.76
C ILE A 54 4.21 9.17 2.42
N LYS A 55 4.57 10.46 2.40
CA LYS A 55 4.72 11.24 1.17
C LYS A 55 5.78 10.65 0.23
N ASN A 56 6.96 10.35 0.76
CA ASN A 56 8.07 9.84 -0.06
C ASN A 56 7.75 8.48 -0.67
N ARG A 57 7.08 7.62 0.08
CA ARG A 57 6.70 6.29 -0.40
C ARG A 57 5.68 6.38 -1.52
N GLN A 58 4.71 7.30 -1.43
CA GLN A 58 3.72 7.46 -2.48
C GLN A 58 4.35 7.93 -3.80
N ALA A 59 5.36 8.79 -3.74
CA ALA A 59 6.08 9.21 -4.94
C ALA A 59 6.74 8.01 -5.65
N LYS A 60 7.37 7.12 -4.90
CA LYS A 60 8.00 5.91 -5.45
C LYS A 60 6.98 4.94 -6.05
N HIS A 61 5.88 4.71 -5.36
CA HIS A 61 4.84 3.80 -5.85
C HIS A 61 4.13 4.35 -7.07
N TRP A 62 3.93 5.66 -7.14
CA TRP A 62 3.40 6.32 -8.33
C TRP A 62 4.29 6.05 -9.54
N GLN A 63 5.61 6.23 -9.38
CA GLN A 63 6.57 5.98 -10.46
C GLN A 63 6.55 4.51 -10.90
N LYS A 64 6.49 3.58 -9.96
CA LYS A 64 6.42 2.14 -10.26
C LYS A 64 5.12 1.77 -10.97
N ALA A 65 3.99 2.29 -10.50
CA ALA A 65 2.69 1.99 -11.09
C ALA A 65 2.58 2.48 -12.54
N HIS A 66 3.19 3.65 -12.84
CA HIS A 66 3.15 4.27 -14.17
C HIS A 66 4.35 3.89 -15.04
N ASN A 67 5.26 3.07 -14.54
CA ASN A 67 6.53 2.75 -15.20
C ASN A 67 7.37 4.00 -15.52
N GLU A 68 7.32 4.99 -14.63
CA GLU A 68 8.07 6.25 -14.73
C GLU A 68 9.24 6.25 -13.76
N LEU A 69 10.06 5.21 -13.80
CA LEU A 69 11.13 4.99 -12.84
C LEU A 69 12.24 6.04 -13.02
N LYS A 70 12.55 6.76 -11.94
CA LYS A 70 13.65 7.73 -11.89
C LYS A 70 14.90 7.08 -11.32
N ALA A 71 16.05 7.74 -11.52
CA ALA A 71 17.31 7.27 -10.95
C ALA A 71 17.17 7.03 -9.44
N GLY A 72 17.60 5.86 -8.98
CA GLY A 72 17.53 5.45 -7.59
C GLY A 72 16.20 4.80 -7.19
N THR A 73 15.20 4.73 -8.08
CA THR A 73 13.98 3.99 -7.83
C THR A 73 14.14 2.56 -8.32
N ILE A 74 13.99 1.60 -7.42
CA ILE A 74 14.11 0.17 -7.74
C ILE A 74 12.74 -0.36 -8.14
N ASP A 75 12.66 -0.96 -9.33
CA ASP A 75 11.48 -1.68 -9.77
C ASP A 75 11.45 -3.06 -9.11
N THR A 76 10.42 -3.35 -8.35
CA THR A 76 10.27 -4.64 -7.67
C THR A 76 9.46 -5.61 -8.51
N ASP A 77 9.65 -6.90 -8.27
CA ASP A 77 8.99 -7.97 -9.02
C ASP A 77 7.46 -7.88 -8.93
N GLY A 78 6.93 -7.53 -7.76
CA GLY A 78 5.49 -7.41 -7.58
C GLY A 78 4.88 -6.29 -8.43
N TRP A 79 5.53 -5.12 -8.49
CA TRP A 79 5.04 -4.01 -9.30
C TRP A 79 5.17 -4.29 -10.79
N ARG A 80 6.26 -4.92 -11.22
CA ARG A 80 6.45 -5.31 -12.62
C ARG A 80 5.38 -6.31 -13.04
N TRP A 81 5.19 -7.34 -12.24
CA TRP A 81 4.15 -8.35 -12.50
C TRP A 81 2.76 -7.70 -12.59
N LEU A 82 2.45 -6.79 -11.67
CA LEU A 82 1.16 -6.09 -11.65
C LEU A 82 0.91 -5.35 -12.98
N ARG A 83 1.90 -4.55 -13.42
CA ARG A 83 1.78 -3.78 -14.67
C ARG A 83 1.60 -4.69 -15.90
N GLU A 84 2.27 -5.84 -15.89
CA GLU A 84 2.27 -6.77 -17.04
C GLU A 84 1.05 -7.68 -17.10
N ASN A 85 0.42 -7.96 -15.96
CA ASN A 85 -0.59 -9.01 -15.87
C ASN A 85 -1.97 -8.53 -15.39
N VAL A 86 -2.07 -7.35 -14.79
CA VAL A 86 -3.32 -6.84 -14.22
C VAL A 86 -3.61 -5.46 -14.80
N GLU A 87 -4.85 -5.27 -15.25
CA GLU A 87 -5.30 -3.95 -15.66
C GLU A 87 -5.48 -3.07 -14.42
N ILE A 88 -4.76 -1.95 -14.37
CA ILE A 88 -4.81 -1.00 -13.26
C ILE A 88 -5.05 0.41 -13.78
N THR A 89 -5.75 1.19 -12.97
CA THR A 89 -6.00 2.61 -13.24
C THR A 89 -5.54 3.44 -12.02
N PRO A 90 -4.22 3.74 -11.91
CA PRO A 90 -3.67 4.38 -10.69
C PRO A 90 -4.33 5.69 -10.30
N LYS A 91 -4.82 6.47 -11.26
CA LYS A 91 -5.52 7.74 -10.99
C LYS A 91 -6.85 7.55 -10.25
N ASP A 92 -7.40 6.33 -10.23
CA ASP A 92 -8.65 6.01 -9.54
C ASP A 92 -8.40 5.31 -8.19
N TRP A 93 -7.17 5.28 -7.74
CA TRP A 93 -6.82 4.64 -6.49
C TRP A 93 -7.27 5.44 -5.28
N THR A 94 -7.50 4.73 -4.19
CA THR A 94 -7.74 5.29 -2.86
C THR A 94 -6.52 5.03 -2.00
N LEU A 95 -6.12 6.05 -1.25
CA LEU A 95 -5.07 5.95 -0.25
C LEU A 95 -5.71 5.96 1.14
N ASN A 96 -5.44 4.93 1.92
CA ASN A 96 -5.70 4.93 3.36
C ASN A 96 -4.36 4.98 4.08
N TYR A 97 -4.25 5.80 5.12
CA TYR A 97 -3.04 5.81 5.94
C TYR A 97 -3.32 6.08 7.41
N ILE A 98 -2.39 5.66 8.25
CA ILE A 98 -2.35 5.95 9.67
C ILE A 98 -0.94 6.38 10.03
N ILE A 99 -0.81 7.27 11.00
CA ILE A 99 0.49 7.69 11.53
C ILE A 99 0.84 6.80 12.71
N LEU A 100 1.99 6.13 12.64
CA LEU A 100 2.53 5.31 13.74
C LEU A 100 4.01 5.62 13.86
N HIS A 101 4.40 6.24 14.96
CA HIS A 101 5.78 6.71 15.15
C HIS A 101 6.77 5.62 15.52
N LYS A 102 6.32 4.56 16.18
CA LYS A 102 7.21 3.48 16.63
C LYS A 102 7.39 2.45 15.51
N GLN A 103 8.66 2.15 15.19
CA GLN A 103 8.98 1.20 14.15
C GLN A 103 8.43 -0.22 14.43
N THR A 104 8.48 -0.66 15.69
CA THR A 104 7.94 -1.97 16.07
C THR A 104 6.44 -2.06 15.83
N GLU A 105 5.70 -1.00 16.12
CA GLU A 105 4.26 -0.94 15.86
C GLU A 105 3.98 -0.94 14.35
N ARG A 106 4.73 -0.16 13.57
CA ARG A 106 4.59 -0.17 12.11
C ARG A 106 4.81 -1.55 11.52
N SER A 107 5.87 -2.23 11.96
CA SER A 107 6.19 -3.56 11.44
C SER A 107 5.11 -4.59 11.76
N ALA A 108 4.58 -4.56 12.98
CA ALA A 108 3.52 -5.47 13.40
C ALA A 108 2.22 -5.22 12.62
N VAL A 109 1.83 -3.97 12.49
CA VAL A 109 0.60 -3.59 11.78
C VAL A 109 0.71 -3.89 10.29
N GLU A 110 1.83 -3.55 9.66
CA GLU A 110 2.07 -3.85 8.25
C GLU A 110 1.95 -5.36 7.98
N GLY A 111 2.64 -6.17 8.77
CA GLY A 111 2.61 -7.63 8.60
C GLY A 111 1.20 -8.19 8.71
N ALA A 112 0.43 -7.74 9.71
CA ALA A 112 -0.95 -8.17 9.89
C ALA A 112 -1.84 -7.75 8.71
N LEU A 113 -1.69 -6.53 8.22
CA LEU A 113 -2.48 -6.02 7.09
C LEU A 113 -2.15 -6.75 5.78
N ILE A 114 -0.87 -7.03 5.52
CA ILE A 114 -0.46 -7.82 4.36
C ILE A 114 -1.11 -9.20 4.41
N HIS A 115 -1.07 -9.84 5.57
CA HIS A 115 -1.68 -11.16 5.75
C HIS A 115 -3.20 -11.13 5.51
N LEU A 116 -3.89 -10.15 6.06
CA LEU A 116 -5.35 -10.07 5.97
C LEU A 116 -5.85 -9.58 4.61
N LEU A 117 -5.15 -8.62 4.00
CA LEU A 117 -5.61 -7.97 2.77
C LEU A 117 -5.06 -8.62 1.50
N GLN A 118 -3.97 -9.39 1.59
CA GLN A 118 -3.34 -10.07 0.45
C GLN A 118 -3.15 -9.12 -0.76
N PRO A 119 -2.37 -8.03 -0.59
CA PRO A 119 -2.21 -7.03 -1.64
C PRO A 119 -1.50 -7.60 -2.86
N LEU A 120 -1.87 -7.11 -4.05
CA LEU A 120 -1.42 -7.69 -5.31
C LEU A 120 0.08 -7.46 -5.59
N ALA A 121 0.61 -6.29 -5.23
CA ALA A 121 1.97 -5.89 -5.62
C ALA A 121 3.03 -6.07 -4.53
N ASN A 122 2.67 -6.50 -3.33
CA ASN A 122 3.65 -6.76 -2.27
C ASN A 122 4.47 -8.00 -2.60
N ASP A 123 5.79 -7.95 -2.32
CA ASP A 123 6.68 -9.09 -2.57
C ASP A 123 6.24 -10.35 -1.81
N GLU A 124 5.64 -10.18 -0.64
CA GLU A 124 5.18 -11.27 0.19
C GLU A 124 4.00 -12.05 -0.41
N THR A 125 3.23 -11.43 -1.28
CA THR A 125 1.95 -12.00 -1.76
C THR A 125 1.82 -12.14 -3.27
N PHE A 126 2.62 -11.41 -4.07
CA PHE A 126 2.39 -11.37 -5.52
C PHE A 126 2.53 -12.75 -6.20
N LYS A 127 3.39 -13.61 -5.71
CA LYS A 127 3.56 -14.96 -6.29
C LYS A 127 2.31 -15.81 -6.11
N ASP A 128 1.67 -15.73 -4.95
CA ASP A 128 0.42 -16.44 -4.69
C ASP A 128 -0.72 -15.84 -5.51
N ASN A 129 -0.78 -14.53 -5.63
CA ASN A 129 -1.75 -13.83 -6.45
C ASN A 129 -1.56 -14.14 -7.94
N GLU A 130 -0.32 -14.23 -8.40
CA GLU A 130 0.01 -14.65 -9.77
C GLU A 130 -0.57 -16.02 -10.07
N ARG A 131 -0.36 -16.99 -9.18
CA ARG A 131 -0.91 -18.34 -9.36
C ARG A 131 -2.44 -18.34 -9.40
N THR A 132 -3.07 -17.58 -8.52
CA THR A 132 -4.53 -17.48 -8.45
C THR A 132 -5.11 -16.91 -9.75
N LEU A 133 -4.49 -15.86 -10.31
CA LEU A 133 -4.97 -15.21 -11.54
C LEU A 133 -4.71 -16.07 -12.79
N LYS A 134 -3.66 -16.90 -12.78
CA LYS A 134 -3.34 -17.80 -13.88
C LYS A 134 -4.11 -19.11 -13.82
N GLY A 135 -4.52 -19.47 -12.64
CA GLY A 135 -5.20 -20.74 -12.40
C GLY A 135 -6.65 -20.76 -12.70
#